data_4c3665908d53d0a0734c0dc13658ca89
#
_entry.id   4c3665908d53d0a0734c0dc13658ca89
#
_cell.length_a   1.000
_cell.length_b   1.000
_cell.length_c   1.000
_cell.angle_alpha   90.00
_cell.angle_beta   90.00
_cell.angle_gamma   90.00
#
_symmetry.space_group_name_H-M   'P 1'
#
loop_
_entity.id
_entity.type
_entity.pdbx_description
1 polymer ?
#
loop_
_entity_poly.entity_id
_entity_poly.type
_entity_poly.pdbx_seq_one_letter_code
_entity_poly.pdbx_strand_id
1 'polypeptide(L)'
;MCIRDRYKAILTRNYSLLSGTHSTQFSLLNIAIELKKASNHPYLFDGVETPSASREETLRGLILHSGKMVLLDKLLARLKADGHRVLIFSQMVHMLDIISDYLSLRGYVHQRLDGTVSSDTRKRAIDHFNAPNSPDFCFILSTRAGGLGINLETADTVIIFDSDWNPQNDLQAMSRAHRLNSKFHISVFRFLTKGTVEEDVLERAKQKMVLEYAIIHQMDTSGTNFAPKSLSKSSQNFSREELGAILKFGAQSMFKSDEDGQQKKLDEMDLDDILQHAEARDTEADSNTAVSGSQAFLQQFAQVQDFKTDDVSWDDIIPAEDRAKAEEEERKQAVESAMAASSSRRLSL
;
A
#
# COMPACT_ATOMS: atom_id res chain seq x y z
N MET A 1 -16.16 -10.68 -7.68
CA MET A 1 -16.38 -9.81 -6.51
C MET A 1 -15.42 -8.64 -6.62
N CYS A 2 -15.89 -7.41 -6.72
CA CYS A 2 -15.01 -6.26 -6.88
C CYS A 2 -14.35 -5.89 -5.53
N ILE A 3 -13.27 -5.09 -5.60
CA ILE A 3 -12.53 -4.62 -4.39
C ILE A 3 -13.48 -3.96 -3.40
N ARG A 4 -14.42 -3.13 -3.89
CA ARG A 4 -15.39 -2.40 -3.09
C ARG A 4 -16.35 -3.33 -2.32
N ASP A 5 -16.90 -4.36 -2.99
CA ASP A 5 -17.77 -5.32 -2.34
C ASP A 5 -17.04 -6.08 -1.24
N ARG A 6 -15.79 -6.45 -1.49
CA ARG A 6 -14.94 -7.10 -0.50
C ARG A 6 -14.65 -6.17 0.69
N TYR A 7 -14.36 -4.92 0.42
CA TYR A 7 -14.10 -3.92 1.45
C TYR A 7 -15.34 -3.72 2.34
N LYS A 8 -16.52 -3.56 1.74
CA LYS A 8 -17.81 -3.49 2.47
C LYS A 8 -18.06 -4.75 3.30
N ALA A 9 -17.88 -5.94 2.72
CA ALA A 9 -18.06 -7.22 3.41
C ALA A 9 -17.15 -7.36 4.65
N ILE A 10 -15.88 -6.93 4.57
CA ILE A 10 -14.97 -6.93 5.72
C ILE A 10 -15.49 -6.02 6.82
N LEU A 11 -15.92 -4.80 6.49
CA LEU A 11 -16.45 -3.84 7.47
C LEU A 11 -17.72 -4.36 8.15
N THR A 12 -18.65 -4.88 7.36
CA THR A 12 -19.95 -5.37 7.84
C THR A 12 -19.77 -6.58 8.75
N ARG A 13 -18.94 -7.54 8.34
CA ARG A 13 -18.61 -8.73 9.16
C ARG A 13 -17.98 -8.38 10.51
N ASN A 14 -17.18 -7.32 10.56
CA ASN A 14 -16.50 -6.90 11.79
C ASN A 14 -17.27 -5.80 12.56
N TYR A 15 -18.54 -5.57 12.24
CA TYR A 15 -19.34 -4.48 12.82
C TYR A 15 -19.37 -4.50 14.36
N SER A 16 -19.57 -5.65 14.96
CA SER A 16 -19.60 -5.80 16.43
C SER A 16 -18.28 -5.39 17.10
N LEU A 17 -17.13 -5.62 16.42
CA LEU A 17 -15.84 -5.16 16.90
C LEU A 17 -15.64 -3.66 16.68
N LEU A 18 -16.17 -3.11 15.58
CA LEU A 18 -16.01 -1.70 15.24
C LEU A 18 -16.89 -0.79 16.11
N SER A 19 -18.14 -1.20 16.39
CA SER A 19 -19.10 -0.46 17.22
C SER A 19 -18.90 -0.66 18.72
N GLY A 20 -18.21 -1.75 19.13
CA GLY A 20 -18.02 -2.13 20.51
C GLY A 20 -17.01 -1.25 21.26
N THR A 21 -17.34 -0.90 22.53
CA THR A 21 -16.44 -0.16 23.45
C THR A 21 -15.23 -0.97 23.88
N HIS A 22 -15.26 -2.29 23.71
CA HIS A 22 -14.21 -3.24 24.16
C HIS A 22 -13.26 -3.71 23.05
N SER A 23 -13.32 -3.13 21.84
CA SER A 23 -12.38 -3.48 20.78
C SER A 23 -10.94 -3.16 21.20
N THR A 24 -10.05 -4.12 21.04
CA THR A 24 -8.62 -3.93 21.32
C THR A 24 -7.93 -3.24 20.13
N GLN A 25 -6.83 -2.52 20.39
CA GLN A 25 -6.01 -1.95 19.32
C GLN A 25 -5.56 -3.01 18.30
N PHE A 26 -5.28 -4.23 18.78
CA PHE A 26 -4.87 -5.35 17.93
C PHE A 26 -5.99 -5.80 16.99
N SER A 27 -7.25 -5.87 17.45
CA SER A 27 -8.38 -6.23 16.57
C SER A 27 -8.63 -5.19 15.49
N LEU A 28 -8.56 -3.91 15.82
CA LEU A 28 -8.69 -2.83 14.83
C LEU A 28 -7.55 -2.83 13.81
N LEU A 29 -6.33 -3.12 14.25
CA LEU A 29 -5.17 -3.25 13.36
C LEU A 29 -5.36 -4.41 12.38
N ASN A 30 -5.89 -5.56 12.82
CA ASN A 30 -6.16 -6.69 11.94
C ASN A 30 -7.20 -6.31 10.86
N ILE A 31 -8.27 -5.63 11.23
CA ILE A 31 -9.28 -5.13 10.29
C ILE A 31 -8.62 -4.17 9.28
N ALA A 32 -7.80 -3.24 9.74
CA ALA A 32 -7.08 -2.31 8.87
C ALA A 32 -6.14 -3.04 7.89
N ILE A 33 -5.46 -4.11 8.31
CA ILE A 33 -4.62 -4.94 7.44
C ILE A 33 -5.47 -5.67 6.38
N GLU A 34 -6.63 -6.22 6.76
CA GLU A 34 -7.54 -6.87 5.80
C GLU A 34 -8.09 -5.86 4.78
N LEU A 35 -8.45 -4.67 5.21
CA LEU A 35 -8.89 -3.60 4.30
C LEU A 35 -7.77 -3.15 3.37
N LYS A 36 -6.53 -3.09 3.85
CA LYS A 36 -5.36 -2.81 3.02
C LYS A 36 -5.10 -3.92 2.00
N LYS A 37 -5.28 -5.19 2.36
CA LYS A 37 -5.24 -6.31 1.39
C LYS A 37 -6.30 -6.14 0.31
N ALA A 38 -7.54 -5.83 0.72
CA ALA A 38 -8.63 -5.60 -0.24
C ALA A 38 -8.34 -4.47 -1.21
N SER A 39 -7.71 -3.37 -0.75
CA SER A 39 -7.32 -2.23 -1.59
C SER A 39 -6.19 -2.57 -2.57
N ASN A 40 -5.33 -3.54 -2.25
CA ASN A 40 -4.22 -3.94 -3.11
C ASN A 40 -4.66 -4.92 -4.20
N HIS A 41 -5.12 -6.11 -3.82
CA HIS A 41 -5.58 -7.12 -4.76
C HIS A 41 -6.51 -8.15 -4.09
N PRO A 42 -7.64 -8.55 -4.73
CA PRO A 42 -8.53 -9.57 -4.16
C PRO A 42 -7.88 -10.95 -3.99
N TYR A 43 -6.90 -11.30 -4.81
CA TYR A 43 -6.19 -12.59 -4.73
C TYR A 43 -5.28 -12.73 -3.50
N LEU A 44 -5.15 -11.68 -2.67
CA LEU A 44 -4.54 -11.77 -1.35
C LEU A 44 -5.42 -12.51 -0.32
N PHE A 45 -6.63 -12.87 -0.71
CA PHE A 45 -7.56 -13.69 0.10
C PHE A 45 -7.67 -15.09 -0.49
N ASP A 46 -7.60 -16.08 0.39
CA ASP A 46 -7.69 -17.48 -0.01
C ASP A 46 -9.02 -17.79 -0.73
N GLY A 47 -8.96 -18.64 -1.74
CA GLY A 47 -10.13 -19.12 -2.48
C GLY A 47 -10.81 -18.11 -3.41
N VAL A 48 -10.21 -16.95 -3.64
CA VAL A 48 -10.75 -15.92 -4.57
C VAL A 48 -10.20 -16.11 -5.98
N GLU A 49 -8.99 -16.60 -6.10
CA GLU A 49 -8.38 -16.90 -7.38
C GLU A 49 -9.10 -18.09 -8.03
N THR A 50 -9.69 -17.86 -9.20
CA THR A 50 -10.29 -18.94 -10.00
C THR A 50 -9.21 -19.54 -10.89
N PRO A 51 -8.97 -20.87 -10.79
CA PRO A 51 -8.03 -21.52 -11.70
C PRO A 51 -8.48 -21.30 -13.14
N SER A 52 -7.64 -20.68 -13.94
CA SER A 52 -7.89 -20.47 -15.36
C SER A 52 -7.05 -21.45 -16.18
N ALA A 53 -7.62 -21.98 -17.26
CA ALA A 53 -6.95 -22.90 -18.17
C ALA A 53 -6.03 -22.17 -19.17
N SER A 54 -6.20 -20.84 -19.31
CA SER A 54 -5.48 -20.04 -20.30
C SER A 54 -4.54 -19.03 -19.62
N ARG A 55 -3.31 -18.92 -20.16
CA ARG A 55 -2.34 -17.91 -19.74
C ARG A 55 -2.88 -16.48 -19.88
N GLU A 56 -3.63 -16.21 -20.94
CA GLU A 56 -4.22 -14.91 -21.21
C GLU A 56 -5.33 -14.55 -20.22
N GLU A 57 -6.18 -15.52 -19.87
CA GLU A 57 -7.23 -15.32 -18.88
C GLU A 57 -6.64 -15.09 -17.49
N THR A 58 -5.59 -15.84 -17.11
CA THR A 58 -4.87 -15.62 -15.85
C THR A 58 -4.30 -14.21 -15.79
N LEU A 59 -3.58 -13.77 -16.84
CA LEU A 59 -3.04 -12.44 -16.93
C LEU A 59 -4.13 -11.36 -16.84
N ARG A 60 -5.23 -11.57 -17.55
CA ARG A 60 -6.37 -10.66 -17.52
C ARG A 60 -7.02 -10.58 -16.14
N GLY A 61 -7.12 -11.71 -15.45
CA GLY A 61 -7.60 -11.79 -14.06
C GLY A 61 -6.69 -11.01 -13.11
N LEU A 62 -5.37 -11.19 -13.20
CA LEU A 62 -4.40 -10.45 -12.37
C LEU A 62 -4.49 -8.94 -12.58
N ILE A 63 -4.77 -8.47 -13.78
CA ILE A 63 -4.84 -7.02 -14.09
C ILE A 63 -6.21 -6.45 -13.69
N LEU A 64 -7.30 -7.00 -14.22
CA LEU A 64 -8.63 -6.37 -14.15
C LEU A 64 -9.28 -6.41 -12.77
N HIS A 65 -8.83 -7.28 -11.86
CA HIS A 65 -9.40 -7.34 -10.51
C HIS A 65 -8.85 -6.26 -9.55
N SER A 66 -7.81 -5.52 -9.95
CA SER A 66 -7.23 -4.46 -9.12
C SER A 66 -6.92 -3.20 -9.93
N GLY A 67 -7.47 -2.06 -9.52
CA GLY A 67 -7.16 -0.77 -10.15
C GLY A 67 -5.67 -0.42 -10.08
N LYS A 68 -4.97 -0.82 -9.00
CA LYS A 68 -3.52 -0.64 -8.90
C LYS A 68 -2.76 -1.49 -9.93
N MET A 69 -3.24 -2.71 -10.22
CA MET A 69 -2.62 -3.57 -11.24
C MET A 69 -2.89 -3.06 -12.65
N VAL A 70 -4.08 -2.50 -12.93
CA VAL A 70 -4.37 -1.82 -14.21
C VAL A 70 -3.40 -0.65 -14.42
N LEU A 71 -3.22 0.18 -13.39
CA LEU A 71 -2.27 1.30 -13.46
C LEU A 71 -0.82 0.81 -13.62
N LEU A 72 -0.44 -0.23 -12.89
CA LEU A 72 0.89 -0.83 -12.99
C LEU A 72 1.16 -1.35 -14.40
N ASP A 73 0.19 -2.04 -15.01
CA ASP A 73 0.32 -2.59 -16.36
C ASP A 73 0.54 -1.49 -17.41
N LYS A 74 -0.27 -0.43 -17.37
CA LYS A 74 -0.12 0.74 -18.26
C LYS A 74 1.22 1.44 -18.06
N LEU A 75 1.61 1.67 -16.81
CA LEU A 75 2.85 2.36 -16.48
C LEU A 75 4.09 1.55 -16.89
N LEU A 76 4.13 0.25 -16.58
CA LEU A 76 5.26 -0.60 -16.93
C LEU A 76 5.41 -0.78 -18.45
N ALA A 77 4.30 -0.84 -19.19
CA ALA A 77 4.36 -0.89 -20.66
C ALA A 77 5.05 0.34 -21.24
N ARG A 78 4.72 1.55 -20.74
CA ARG A 78 5.35 2.81 -21.12
C ARG A 78 6.83 2.85 -20.72
N LEU A 79 7.12 2.59 -19.45
CA LEU A 79 8.49 2.61 -18.93
C LEU A 79 9.41 1.61 -19.65
N LYS A 80 8.88 0.46 -20.07
CA LYS A 80 9.62 -0.52 -20.86
C LYS A 80 9.92 -0.02 -22.27
N ALA A 81 8.96 0.65 -22.89
CA ALA A 81 9.14 1.23 -24.22
C ALA A 81 10.18 2.37 -24.21
N ASP A 82 10.18 3.16 -23.13
CA ASP A 82 11.10 4.30 -22.95
C ASP A 82 12.49 3.85 -22.46
N GLY A 83 12.70 2.57 -22.13
CA GLY A 83 13.99 1.99 -21.73
C GLY A 83 14.37 2.22 -20.27
N HIS A 84 13.42 2.57 -19.42
CA HIS A 84 13.61 2.75 -17.99
C HIS A 84 13.82 1.43 -17.25
N ARG A 85 14.43 1.50 -16.06
CA ARG A 85 14.63 0.37 -15.15
C ARG A 85 13.92 0.65 -13.83
N VAL A 86 13.11 -0.32 -13.37
CA VAL A 86 12.09 -0.07 -12.37
C VAL A 86 12.34 -0.89 -11.10
N LEU A 87 12.26 -0.23 -9.93
CA LEU A 87 12.14 -0.88 -8.62
C LEU A 87 10.68 -0.84 -8.18
N ILE A 88 10.14 -1.99 -7.79
CA ILE A 88 8.78 -2.07 -7.27
C ILE A 88 8.82 -2.55 -5.83
N PHE A 89 8.31 -1.73 -4.91
CA PHE A 89 8.25 -2.04 -3.49
C PHE A 89 6.84 -2.38 -3.05
N SER A 90 6.72 -3.46 -2.28
CA SER A 90 5.48 -3.81 -1.57
C SER A 90 5.81 -4.31 -0.16
N GLN A 91 4.89 -4.08 0.78
CA GLN A 91 5.01 -4.59 2.14
C GLN A 91 4.58 -6.04 2.27
N MET A 92 3.67 -6.46 1.38
CA MET A 92 3.07 -7.79 1.42
C MET A 92 3.83 -8.74 0.52
N VAL A 93 4.42 -9.81 1.09
CA VAL A 93 5.16 -10.83 0.32
C VAL A 93 4.25 -11.50 -0.71
N HIS A 94 3.01 -11.82 -0.35
CA HIS A 94 2.04 -12.37 -1.30
C HIS A 94 1.68 -11.41 -2.45
N MET A 95 1.77 -10.08 -2.21
CA MET A 95 1.62 -9.13 -3.33
C MET A 95 2.80 -9.19 -4.29
N LEU A 96 4.02 -9.44 -3.76
CA LEU A 96 5.19 -9.69 -4.62
C LEU A 96 5.05 -10.98 -5.42
N ASP A 97 4.36 -12.01 -4.89
CA ASP A 97 4.04 -13.22 -5.65
C ASP A 97 3.15 -12.87 -6.86
N ILE A 98 2.05 -12.15 -6.64
CA ILE A 98 1.12 -11.68 -7.66
C ILE A 98 1.83 -10.82 -8.73
N ILE A 99 2.68 -9.88 -8.31
CA ILE A 99 3.45 -9.04 -9.23
C ILE A 99 4.47 -9.86 -10.01
N SER A 100 5.14 -10.83 -9.39
CA SER A 100 6.10 -11.72 -10.05
C SER A 100 5.43 -12.57 -11.13
N ASP A 101 4.26 -13.14 -10.84
CA ASP A 101 3.48 -13.90 -11.81
C ASP A 101 3.02 -13.03 -12.99
N TYR A 102 2.52 -11.83 -12.68
CA TYR A 102 2.18 -10.84 -13.70
C TYR A 102 3.37 -10.50 -14.61
N LEU A 103 4.55 -10.17 -14.03
CA LEU A 103 5.76 -9.85 -14.82
C LEU A 103 6.21 -11.03 -15.69
N SER A 104 6.15 -12.25 -15.15
CA SER A 104 6.48 -13.48 -15.86
C SER A 104 5.52 -13.74 -17.02
N LEU A 105 4.22 -13.51 -16.82
CA LEU A 105 3.19 -13.64 -17.86
C LEU A 105 3.35 -12.58 -18.96
N ARG A 106 3.77 -11.38 -18.62
CA ARG A 106 4.11 -10.32 -19.60
C ARG A 106 5.45 -10.56 -20.30
N GLY A 107 6.27 -11.50 -19.83
CA GLY A 107 7.62 -11.74 -20.37
C GLY A 107 8.63 -10.66 -19.94
N TYR A 108 8.39 -9.95 -18.83
CA TYR A 108 9.33 -9.00 -18.27
C TYR A 108 10.35 -9.70 -17.38
N VAL A 109 11.62 -9.60 -17.76
CA VAL A 109 12.71 -10.16 -16.95
C VAL A 109 12.86 -9.34 -15.67
N HIS A 110 12.84 -10.00 -14.53
CA HIS A 110 12.88 -9.34 -13.24
C HIS A 110 13.65 -10.14 -12.19
N GLN A 111 14.14 -9.45 -11.16
CA GLN A 111 14.71 -10.02 -9.95
C GLN A 111 13.74 -9.81 -8.78
N ARG A 112 13.84 -10.67 -7.77
CA ARG A 112 13.03 -10.60 -6.56
C ARG A 112 13.88 -10.67 -5.31
N LEU A 113 13.52 -9.87 -4.30
CA LEU A 113 14.15 -9.87 -3.00
C LEU A 113 13.14 -9.62 -1.88
N ASP A 114 13.01 -10.63 -1.03
CA ASP A 114 12.20 -10.56 0.20
C ASP A 114 12.97 -11.11 1.41
N GLY A 115 12.31 -11.23 2.54
CA GLY A 115 12.93 -11.69 3.79
C GLY A 115 13.34 -13.16 3.81
N THR A 116 12.89 -13.95 2.84
CA THR A 116 13.18 -15.40 2.75
C THR A 116 14.44 -15.71 1.95
N VAL A 117 14.94 -14.73 1.16
CA VAL A 117 16.06 -14.92 0.26
C VAL A 117 17.38 -14.96 1.03
N SER A 118 18.21 -15.98 0.76
CA SER A 118 19.54 -16.13 1.37
C SER A 118 20.50 -14.97 0.99
N SER A 119 21.51 -14.74 1.82
CA SER A 119 22.49 -13.66 1.61
C SER A 119 23.22 -13.79 0.26
N ASP A 120 23.58 -15.02 -0.13
CA ASP A 120 24.33 -15.26 -1.38
C ASP A 120 23.43 -15.08 -2.62
N THR A 121 22.18 -15.50 -2.54
CA THR A 121 21.21 -15.29 -3.63
C THR A 121 20.89 -13.80 -3.76
N ARG A 122 20.76 -13.09 -2.64
CA ARG A 122 20.58 -11.62 -2.61
C ARG A 122 21.70 -10.91 -3.34
N LYS A 123 22.96 -11.24 -3.01
CA LYS A 123 24.14 -10.63 -3.65
C LYS A 123 24.13 -10.88 -5.16
N ARG A 124 23.90 -12.13 -5.57
CA ARG A 124 23.84 -12.49 -7.00
C ARG A 124 22.74 -11.74 -7.75
N ALA A 125 21.54 -11.60 -7.18
CA ALA A 125 20.45 -10.86 -7.79
C ALA A 125 20.79 -9.37 -7.96
N ILE A 126 21.41 -8.76 -6.96
CA ILE A 126 21.84 -7.35 -7.02
C ILE A 126 22.93 -7.16 -8.06
N ASP A 127 23.95 -8.02 -8.06
CA ASP A 127 25.07 -7.96 -9.01
C ASP A 127 24.57 -8.18 -10.45
N HIS A 128 23.62 -9.12 -10.66
CA HIS A 128 22.99 -9.36 -11.95
C HIS A 128 22.16 -8.17 -12.42
N PHE A 129 21.36 -7.57 -11.54
CA PHE A 129 20.59 -6.37 -11.88
C PHE A 129 21.50 -5.19 -12.21
N ASN A 130 22.59 -4.95 -11.47
CA ASN A 130 23.51 -3.83 -11.71
C ASN A 130 24.53 -4.10 -12.82
N ALA A 131 24.59 -5.31 -13.36
CA ALA A 131 25.57 -5.64 -14.40
C ALA A 131 25.36 -4.76 -15.66
N PRO A 132 26.47 -4.36 -16.34
CA PRO A 132 26.37 -3.70 -17.63
C PRO A 132 25.59 -4.58 -18.62
N ASN A 133 24.61 -4.00 -19.28
CA ASN A 133 23.72 -4.69 -20.24
C ASN A 133 22.85 -5.81 -19.62
N SER A 134 22.56 -5.73 -18.34
CA SER A 134 21.61 -6.66 -17.71
C SER A 134 20.25 -6.64 -18.45
N PRO A 135 19.65 -7.81 -18.73
CA PRO A 135 18.35 -7.91 -19.35
C PRO A 135 17.20 -7.60 -18.38
N ASP A 136 17.50 -7.45 -17.08
CA ASP A 136 16.51 -7.21 -16.06
C ASP A 136 15.84 -5.85 -16.25
N PHE A 137 14.52 -5.86 -16.39
CA PHE A 137 13.71 -4.65 -16.48
C PHE A 137 13.27 -4.17 -15.11
N CYS A 138 12.80 -5.10 -14.26
CA CYS A 138 12.27 -4.79 -12.94
C CYS A 138 13.06 -5.48 -11.84
N PHE A 139 13.08 -4.85 -10.66
CA PHE A 139 13.47 -5.49 -9.41
C PHE A 139 12.33 -5.32 -8.40
N ILE A 140 11.74 -6.43 -7.95
CA ILE A 140 10.65 -6.40 -6.96
C ILE A 140 11.19 -6.69 -5.57
N LEU A 141 10.82 -5.85 -4.60
CA LEU A 141 11.40 -5.88 -3.25
C LEU A 141 10.33 -5.75 -2.17
N SER A 142 10.49 -6.51 -1.09
CA SER A 142 9.74 -6.16 0.10
C SER A 142 10.36 -4.91 0.75
N THR A 143 9.52 -3.98 1.21
CA THR A 143 9.98 -2.71 1.80
C THR A 143 10.95 -2.95 2.96
N ARG A 144 10.72 -3.99 3.78
CA ARG A 144 11.59 -4.35 4.90
C ARG A 144 12.92 -4.95 4.46
N ALA A 145 12.93 -5.84 3.47
CA ALA A 145 14.16 -6.44 2.96
C ALA A 145 15.00 -5.44 2.17
N GLY A 146 14.35 -4.52 1.46
CA GLY A 146 14.99 -3.39 0.79
C GLY A 146 15.71 -2.42 1.75
N GLY A 147 15.34 -2.41 3.05
CA GLY A 147 15.96 -1.55 4.08
C GLY A 147 17.43 -1.85 4.42
N LEU A 148 17.99 -2.98 3.99
CA LEU A 148 19.32 -3.46 4.42
C LEU A 148 20.50 -3.05 3.49
N GLY A 149 20.72 -1.76 3.26
CA GLY A 149 21.98 -1.27 2.64
C GLY A 149 22.20 -1.70 1.19
N ILE A 150 21.15 -2.10 0.46
CA ILE A 150 21.22 -2.53 -0.94
C ILE A 150 21.50 -1.33 -1.84
N ASN A 151 22.31 -1.52 -2.87
CA ASN A 151 22.57 -0.52 -3.90
C ASN A 151 22.00 -0.98 -5.24
N LEU A 152 21.02 -0.24 -5.77
CA LEU A 152 20.36 -0.49 -7.06
C LEU A 152 20.41 0.77 -7.94
N GLU A 153 21.62 1.29 -8.13
CA GLU A 153 21.91 2.57 -8.79
C GLU A 153 21.62 2.59 -10.28
N THR A 154 21.38 1.44 -10.89
CA THR A 154 21.05 1.36 -12.31
C THR A 154 19.56 1.57 -12.59
N ALA A 155 18.73 1.66 -11.53
CA ALA A 155 17.31 1.99 -11.66
C ALA A 155 17.10 3.50 -11.57
N ASP A 156 16.21 4.00 -12.41
CA ASP A 156 15.82 5.41 -12.50
C ASP A 156 14.35 5.64 -12.10
N THR A 157 13.62 4.58 -11.88
CA THR A 157 12.19 4.62 -11.55
C THR A 157 11.90 3.76 -10.33
N VAL A 158 11.15 4.31 -9.37
CA VAL A 158 10.70 3.62 -8.16
C VAL A 158 9.18 3.63 -8.12
N ILE A 159 8.57 2.47 -7.90
CA ILE A 159 7.12 2.32 -7.70
C ILE A 159 6.90 1.81 -6.28
N ILE A 160 6.17 2.56 -5.46
CA ILE A 160 5.66 2.14 -4.15
C ILE A 160 4.23 1.66 -4.37
N PHE A 161 4.03 0.34 -4.42
CA PHE A 161 2.74 -0.27 -4.69
C PHE A 161 1.77 -0.12 -3.51
N ASP A 162 2.28 -0.25 -2.29
CA ASP A 162 1.56 -0.01 -1.04
C ASP A 162 2.47 0.66 0.00
N SER A 163 2.03 1.81 0.52
CA SER A 163 2.81 2.59 1.49
C SER A 163 2.87 1.93 2.87
N ASP A 164 3.99 2.15 3.57
CA ASP A 164 4.15 1.71 4.96
C ASP A 164 3.38 2.64 5.92
N TRP A 165 2.98 2.09 7.07
CA TRP A 165 2.47 2.85 8.21
C TRP A 165 3.50 3.86 8.75
N ASN A 166 4.79 3.52 8.59
CA ASN A 166 5.91 4.39 8.92
C ASN A 166 6.51 4.98 7.63
N PRO A 167 6.35 6.29 7.39
CA PRO A 167 6.85 6.95 6.17
C PRO A 167 8.37 6.85 6.00
N GLN A 168 9.13 6.67 7.09
CA GLN A 168 10.58 6.51 7.05
C GLN A 168 10.99 5.24 6.29
N ASN A 169 10.18 4.18 6.33
CA ASN A 169 10.46 2.95 5.59
C ASN A 169 10.36 3.18 4.08
N ASP A 170 9.37 3.97 3.64
CA ASP A 170 9.21 4.33 2.23
C ASP A 170 10.36 5.24 1.76
N LEU A 171 10.77 6.21 2.58
CA LEU A 171 11.94 7.06 2.30
C LEU A 171 13.23 6.25 2.18
N GLN A 172 13.44 5.27 3.05
CA GLN A 172 14.56 4.34 2.94
C GLN A 172 14.50 3.51 1.66
N ALA A 173 13.33 3.04 1.25
CA ALA A 173 13.14 2.31 0.00
C ALA A 173 13.51 3.18 -1.21
N MET A 174 13.02 4.43 -1.26
CA MET A 174 13.37 5.38 -2.32
C MET A 174 14.88 5.66 -2.38
N SER A 175 15.55 5.75 -1.23
CA SER A 175 17.00 6.01 -1.15
C SER A 175 17.87 4.87 -1.71
N ARG A 176 17.31 3.72 -2.08
CA ARG A 176 18.04 2.61 -2.72
C ARG A 176 18.40 2.90 -4.17
N ALA A 177 17.54 3.61 -4.87
CA ALA A 177 17.79 4.11 -6.21
C ALA A 177 18.58 5.44 -6.17
N HIS A 178 18.22 6.34 -5.24
CA HIS A 178 18.80 7.66 -5.14
C HIS A 178 20.02 7.68 -4.20
N ARG A 179 21.20 8.01 -4.74
CA ARG A 179 22.41 8.32 -3.97
C ARG A 179 22.89 9.73 -4.27
N LEU A 180 23.59 10.32 -3.30
CA LEU A 180 24.15 11.69 -3.34
C LEU A 180 25.01 12.02 -4.59
N ASN A 181 25.47 10.99 -5.33
CA ASN A 181 26.24 11.14 -6.56
C ASN A 181 25.51 10.61 -7.80
N SER A 182 24.20 10.31 -7.71
CA SER A 182 23.42 9.90 -8.89
C SER A 182 23.26 11.11 -9.82
N LYS A 183 23.73 10.93 -11.07
CA LYS A 183 23.58 11.93 -12.15
C LYS A 183 22.19 11.90 -12.80
N PHE A 184 21.35 10.95 -12.41
CA PHE A 184 20.07 10.71 -13.02
C PHE A 184 18.94 11.22 -12.12
N HIS A 185 17.97 11.85 -12.72
CA HIS A 185 16.70 12.17 -12.08
C HIS A 185 15.95 10.86 -11.82
N ILE A 186 15.41 10.68 -10.62
CA ILE A 186 14.66 9.49 -10.26
C ILE A 186 13.19 9.83 -10.15
N SER A 187 12.38 9.12 -10.93
CA SER A 187 10.94 9.22 -10.88
C SER A 187 10.38 8.27 -9.82
N VAL A 188 9.56 8.79 -8.91
CA VAL A 188 8.93 8.00 -7.85
C VAL A 188 7.42 8.02 -8.03
N PHE A 189 6.82 6.86 -8.25
CA PHE A 189 5.38 6.68 -8.33
C PHE A 189 4.87 5.97 -7.09
N ARG A 190 3.89 6.56 -6.42
CA ARG A 190 3.22 5.97 -5.28
C ARG A 190 1.77 5.68 -5.62
N PHE A 191 1.37 4.41 -5.50
CA PHE A 191 -0.01 4.00 -5.74
C PHE A 191 -0.83 4.11 -4.47
N LEU A 192 -2.02 4.68 -4.61
CA LEU A 192 -2.95 4.91 -3.52
C LEU A 192 -4.37 4.67 -4.00
N THR A 193 -5.14 3.92 -3.24
CA THR A 193 -6.57 3.74 -3.52
C THR A 193 -7.35 4.82 -2.80
N LYS A 194 -7.96 5.74 -3.56
CA LYS A 194 -8.74 6.87 -3.05
C LYS A 194 -9.93 6.38 -2.24
N GLY A 195 -10.28 7.09 -1.16
CA GLY A 195 -11.42 6.76 -0.32
C GLY A 195 -11.24 5.52 0.54
N THR A 196 -10.01 5.05 0.74
CA THR A 196 -9.70 3.87 1.56
C THR A 196 -8.86 4.23 2.79
N VAL A 197 -8.63 3.23 3.64
CA VAL A 197 -7.70 3.36 4.77
C VAL A 197 -6.30 3.78 4.35
N GLU A 198 -5.89 3.52 3.10
CA GLU A 198 -4.56 3.88 2.60
C GLU A 198 -4.38 5.40 2.50
N GLU A 199 -5.43 6.12 2.07
CA GLU A 199 -5.40 7.57 1.93
C GLU A 199 -5.22 8.25 3.29
N ASP A 200 -6.02 7.88 4.28
CA ASP A 200 -5.94 8.48 5.61
C ASP A 200 -4.64 8.08 6.35
N VAL A 201 -4.15 6.85 6.15
CA VAL A 201 -2.84 6.41 6.65
C VAL A 201 -1.72 7.29 6.10
N LEU A 202 -1.73 7.55 4.78
CA LEU A 202 -0.72 8.40 4.16
C LEU A 202 -0.78 9.83 4.69
N GLU A 203 -1.97 10.37 4.85
CA GLU A 203 -2.16 11.74 5.34
C GLU A 203 -1.65 11.90 6.77
N ARG A 204 -2.00 10.98 7.67
CA ARG A 204 -1.47 10.95 9.03
C ARG A 204 0.04 10.72 9.09
N ALA A 205 0.57 9.91 8.18
CA ALA A 205 2.02 9.72 8.05
C ALA A 205 2.72 11.03 7.65
N LYS A 206 2.15 11.79 6.73
CA LYS A 206 2.65 13.13 6.36
C LYS A 206 2.64 14.08 7.57
N GLN A 207 1.55 14.13 8.34
CA GLN A 207 1.46 14.95 9.56
C GLN A 207 2.57 14.62 10.56
N LYS A 208 2.81 13.33 10.80
CA LYS A 208 3.90 12.87 11.67
C LYS A 208 5.27 13.33 11.18
N MET A 209 5.54 13.24 9.87
CA MET A 209 6.80 13.71 9.29
C MET A 209 7.01 15.23 9.47
N VAL A 210 5.96 16.03 9.27
CA VAL A 210 6.02 17.49 9.47
C VAL A 210 6.35 17.84 10.91
N LEU A 211 5.70 17.19 11.87
CA LEU A 211 5.96 17.37 13.29
C LEU A 211 7.39 16.96 13.67
N GLU A 212 7.84 15.80 13.20
CA GLU A 212 9.19 15.32 13.45
C GLU A 212 10.25 16.28 12.90
N TYR A 213 10.04 16.76 11.68
CA TYR A 213 10.91 17.74 11.04
C TYR A 213 10.93 19.08 11.79
N ALA A 214 9.75 19.59 12.19
CA ALA A 214 9.64 20.83 12.95
C ALA A 214 10.36 20.77 14.30
N ILE A 215 10.27 19.63 15.00
CA ILE A 215 10.95 19.41 16.28
C ILE A 215 12.48 19.37 16.08
N ILE A 216 12.97 18.66 15.08
CA ILE A 216 14.41 18.56 14.79
C ILE A 216 15.00 19.94 14.47
N HIS A 217 14.33 20.72 13.60
CA HIS A 217 14.80 22.07 13.23
C HIS A 217 14.71 23.10 14.37
N GLN A 218 13.74 22.98 15.26
CA GLN A 218 13.68 23.84 16.45
C GLN A 218 14.81 23.54 17.45
N MET A 219 15.27 22.28 17.50
CA MET A 219 16.41 21.89 18.35
C MET A 219 17.74 22.43 17.83
N ASP A 220 17.94 22.48 16.51
CA ASP A 220 19.20 22.97 15.91
C ASP A 220 19.41 24.49 16.05
N THR A 221 18.33 25.26 16.18
CA THR A 221 18.41 26.73 16.33
C THR A 221 18.69 27.19 17.76
N SER A 222 18.54 26.35 18.79
CA SER A 222 18.67 26.76 20.18
C SER A 222 20.04 26.53 20.82
N GLY A 223 21.00 25.90 20.11
CA GLY A 223 22.39 25.74 20.56
C GLY A 223 22.61 25.03 21.90
N THR A 224 21.59 24.47 22.48
CA THR A 224 21.66 23.72 23.73
C THR A 224 21.73 22.23 23.43
N ASN A 225 22.83 21.61 23.86
CA ASN A 225 23.08 20.17 23.80
C ASN A 225 22.05 19.40 24.64
N PHE A 226 20.83 19.25 24.14
CA PHE A 226 19.91 18.22 24.64
C PHE A 226 20.14 16.97 23.79
N ALA A 227 20.86 16.02 24.36
CA ALA A 227 20.84 14.65 23.83
C ALA A 227 19.36 14.24 23.67
N PRO A 228 18.90 13.78 22.49
CA PRO A 228 17.55 13.33 22.33
C PRO A 228 17.32 12.18 23.32
N LYS A 229 16.54 12.43 24.37
CA LYS A 229 15.96 11.33 25.14
C LYS A 229 15.27 10.47 24.10
N SER A 230 15.77 9.24 23.98
CA SER A 230 15.30 8.24 23.05
C SER A 230 13.81 8.45 22.77
N LEU A 231 13.49 8.97 21.57
CA LEU A 231 12.16 8.90 21.03
C LEU A 231 11.79 7.42 21.10
N SER A 232 11.00 7.10 22.09
CA SER A 232 10.63 5.74 22.43
C SER A 232 10.04 5.10 21.17
N LYS A 233 10.34 3.82 20.95
CA LYS A 233 9.77 2.98 19.88
C LYS A 233 8.23 3.01 19.80
N SER A 234 7.56 3.72 20.72
CA SER A 234 6.12 3.92 20.80
C SER A 234 5.54 4.89 19.76
N SER A 235 6.37 5.72 19.08
CA SER A 235 5.88 6.64 18.04
C SER A 235 5.60 5.98 16.68
N GLN A 236 5.86 4.68 16.53
CA GLN A 236 5.70 3.96 15.27
C GLN A 236 4.29 3.37 15.07
N ASN A 237 3.49 3.24 16.12
CA ASN A 237 2.17 2.63 16.04
C ASN A 237 1.07 3.67 16.26
N PHE A 238 0.00 3.59 15.46
CA PHE A 238 -1.19 4.40 15.67
C PHE A 238 -1.89 4.04 16.98
N SER A 239 -2.44 5.04 17.67
CA SER A 239 -3.29 4.81 18.85
C SER A 239 -4.60 4.12 18.43
N ARG A 240 -5.35 3.64 19.44
CA ARG A 240 -6.67 3.02 19.19
C ARG A 240 -7.64 4.01 18.56
N GLU A 241 -7.64 5.26 19.03
CA GLU A 241 -8.47 6.34 18.55
C GLU A 241 -8.12 6.70 17.09
N GLU A 242 -6.84 6.81 16.77
CA GLU A 242 -6.36 7.05 15.40
C GLU A 242 -6.78 5.92 14.45
N LEU A 243 -6.64 4.65 14.86
CA LEU A 243 -7.09 3.51 14.05
C LEU A 243 -8.61 3.52 13.84
N GLY A 244 -9.38 3.87 14.88
CA GLY A 244 -10.83 4.03 14.79
C GLY A 244 -11.23 5.10 13.76
N ALA A 245 -10.57 6.25 13.77
CA ALA A 245 -10.81 7.33 12.83
C ALA A 245 -10.43 6.95 11.38
N ILE A 246 -9.28 6.28 11.18
CA ILE A 246 -8.83 5.76 9.87
C ILE A 246 -9.87 4.80 9.29
N LEU A 247 -10.38 3.87 10.10
CA LEU A 247 -11.37 2.91 9.67
C LEU A 247 -12.72 3.56 9.32
N LYS A 248 -13.16 4.55 10.13
CA LYS A 248 -14.38 5.34 9.85
C LYS A 248 -14.29 6.10 8.53
N PHE A 249 -13.14 6.76 8.26
CA PHE A 249 -12.92 7.48 7.01
C PHE A 249 -13.07 6.57 5.78
N GLY A 250 -12.36 5.43 5.77
CA GLY A 250 -12.45 4.46 4.69
C GLY A 250 -13.86 3.88 4.53
N ALA A 251 -14.57 3.63 5.64
CA ALA A 251 -15.94 3.15 5.62
C ALA A 251 -16.91 4.18 5.03
N GLN A 252 -16.87 5.43 5.48
CA GLN A 252 -17.74 6.49 4.97
C GLN A 252 -17.63 6.66 3.46
N SER A 253 -16.41 6.68 2.95
CA SER A 253 -16.18 6.82 1.52
C SER A 253 -16.75 5.64 0.74
N MET A 254 -16.57 4.41 1.23
CA MET A 254 -17.03 3.20 0.55
C MET A 254 -18.54 3.05 0.52
N PHE A 255 -19.26 3.47 1.56
CA PHE A 255 -20.73 3.37 1.60
C PHE A 255 -21.43 4.56 0.89
N LYS A 256 -20.80 5.75 0.84
CA LYS A 256 -21.38 6.93 0.17
C LYS A 256 -21.26 6.93 -1.36
N SER A 257 -20.25 6.32 -1.93
CA SER A 257 -19.93 6.45 -3.36
C SER A 257 -20.57 5.37 -4.24
N ASP A 258 -21.88 5.13 -4.13
CA ASP A 258 -22.59 4.14 -4.98
C ASP A 258 -22.91 4.65 -6.41
N GLU A 259 -22.72 5.93 -6.71
CA GLU A 259 -23.26 6.53 -7.92
C GLU A 259 -22.31 6.58 -9.14
N ASP A 260 -21.00 6.37 -8.96
CA ASP A 260 -20.06 6.53 -10.08
C ASP A 260 -19.31 5.23 -10.42
N GLY A 261 -19.53 4.73 -11.62
CA GLY A 261 -18.80 3.63 -12.24
C GLY A 261 -17.28 3.93 -12.48
N GLN A 262 -16.58 4.42 -11.45
CA GLN A 262 -15.18 4.89 -11.55
C GLN A 262 -14.19 3.78 -11.91
N GLN A 263 -14.50 2.54 -11.58
CA GLN A 263 -13.62 1.41 -11.89
C GLN A 263 -13.57 1.08 -13.38
N LYS A 264 -14.70 1.27 -14.10
CA LYS A 264 -14.74 1.12 -15.56
C LYS A 264 -13.99 2.24 -16.30
N LYS A 265 -13.96 3.44 -15.71
CA LYS A 265 -13.26 4.58 -16.29
C LYS A 265 -11.73 4.41 -16.29
N LEU A 266 -11.15 3.81 -15.25
CA LEU A 266 -9.70 3.65 -15.15
C LEU A 266 -9.13 2.71 -16.24
N ASP A 267 -9.87 1.66 -16.61
CA ASP A 267 -9.46 0.74 -17.67
C ASP A 267 -9.49 1.41 -19.06
N GLU A 268 -10.45 2.30 -19.28
CA GLU A 268 -10.65 3.03 -20.54
C GLU A 268 -9.78 4.30 -20.65
N MET A 269 -9.34 4.90 -19.55
CA MET A 269 -8.51 6.11 -19.54
C MET A 269 -7.12 5.85 -20.06
N ASP A 270 -6.58 6.78 -20.83
CA ASP A 270 -5.16 6.76 -21.22
C ASP A 270 -4.25 7.07 -20.03
N LEU A 271 -3.00 6.56 -20.10
CA LEU A 271 -2.02 6.78 -19.05
C LEU A 271 -1.70 8.26 -18.84
N ASP A 272 -1.64 9.02 -19.94
CA ASP A 272 -1.35 10.45 -19.87
C ASP A 272 -2.46 11.23 -19.16
N ASP A 273 -3.73 10.85 -19.35
CA ASP A 273 -4.86 11.42 -18.61
C ASP A 273 -4.79 11.08 -17.11
N ILE A 274 -4.40 9.85 -16.77
CA ILE A 274 -4.24 9.43 -15.38
C ILE A 274 -3.12 10.23 -14.70
N LEU A 275 -1.98 10.40 -15.38
CA LEU A 275 -0.83 11.13 -14.85
C LEU A 275 -1.10 12.63 -14.71
N GLN A 276 -1.90 13.24 -15.60
CA GLN A 276 -2.30 14.65 -15.47
C GLN A 276 -3.17 14.90 -14.22
N HIS A 277 -3.94 13.91 -13.79
CA HIS A 277 -4.76 14.00 -12.57
C HIS A 277 -4.01 13.53 -11.32
N ALA A 278 -2.78 13.00 -11.47
CA ALA A 278 -1.94 12.62 -10.35
C ALA A 278 -1.33 13.87 -9.68
N GLU A 279 -1.16 13.81 -8.36
CA GLU A 279 -0.39 14.83 -7.65
C GLU A 279 1.10 14.69 -8.01
N ALA A 280 1.59 15.55 -8.91
CA ALA A 280 3.01 15.62 -9.26
C ALA A 280 3.73 16.62 -8.34
N ARG A 281 4.92 16.24 -7.86
CA ARG A 281 5.79 17.10 -7.05
C ARG A 281 7.23 16.93 -7.49
N ASP A 282 7.82 18.02 -7.95
CA ASP A 282 9.25 18.06 -8.24
C ASP A 282 10.03 18.45 -6.97
N THR A 283 11.01 17.63 -6.62
CA THR A 283 11.92 17.90 -5.51
C THR A 283 13.25 18.37 -6.10
N GLU A 284 13.31 19.61 -6.58
CA GLU A 284 14.57 20.23 -6.94
C GLU A 284 15.35 20.53 -5.66
N ALA A 285 16.53 19.94 -5.53
CA ALA A 285 17.49 20.33 -4.51
C ALA A 285 18.10 21.68 -4.92
N ASP A 286 17.50 22.77 -4.52
CA ASP A 286 18.11 24.09 -4.59
C ASP A 286 19.41 24.08 -3.77
N SER A 287 20.54 23.97 -4.47
CA SER A 287 21.89 23.86 -3.91
C SER A 287 22.40 25.15 -3.23
N ASN A 288 21.57 26.19 -3.09
CA ASN A 288 22.07 27.51 -2.68
C ASN A 288 21.49 28.11 -1.40
N THR A 289 20.58 27.47 -0.67
CA THR A 289 20.13 28.03 0.62
C THR A 289 19.73 26.93 1.61
N ALA A 290 20.57 26.63 2.56
CA ALA A 290 20.28 25.72 3.67
C ALA A 290 19.08 26.14 4.54
N VAL A 291 18.59 27.38 4.39
CA VAL A 291 17.42 27.94 5.10
C VAL A 291 16.14 27.83 4.25
N SER A 292 16.27 27.86 2.92
CA SER A 292 15.13 27.78 1.98
C SER A 292 14.56 26.35 1.85
N GLY A 293 15.42 25.32 1.93
CA GLY A 293 14.97 23.92 1.89
C GLY A 293 14.03 23.51 3.02
N SER A 294 14.19 24.14 4.18
CA SER A 294 13.34 23.95 5.35
C SER A 294 11.92 24.49 5.15
N GLN A 295 11.78 25.68 4.59
CA GLN A 295 10.46 26.28 4.31
C GLN A 295 9.75 25.60 3.11
N ALA A 296 10.49 25.24 2.07
CA ALA A 296 9.95 24.52 0.93
C ALA A 296 9.46 23.13 1.34
N PHE A 297 10.19 22.42 2.22
CA PHE A 297 9.75 21.16 2.79
C PHE A 297 8.47 21.29 3.61
N LEU A 298 8.38 22.29 4.48
CA LEU A 298 7.16 22.56 5.26
C LEU A 298 5.98 22.97 4.37
N GLN A 299 6.19 23.77 3.33
CA GLN A 299 5.15 24.11 2.35
C GLN A 299 4.67 22.90 1.55
N GLN A 300 5.55 21.95 1.24
CA GLN A 300 5.18 20.69 0.60
C GLN A 300 4.17 19.86 1.41
N PHE A 301 4.21 19.98 2.74
CA PHE A 301 3.35 19.26 3.68
C PHE A 301 2.26 20.14 4.33
N ALA A 302 2.25 21.44 4.06
CA ALA A 302 1.29 22.37 4.67
C ALA A 302 -0.16 22.19 4.19
N GLN A 303 -0.38 21.49 3.06
CA GLN A 303 -1.71 21.09 2.59
C GLN A 303 -2.07 19.71 3.16
N VAL A 304 -2.15 19.61 4.47
CA VAL A 304 -2.67 18.45 5.16
C VAL A 304 -4.17 18.61 5.29
N GLN A 305 -4.94 17.68 4.72
CA GLN A 305 -6.39 17.65 4.92
C GLN A 305 -6.69 16.99 6.27
N ASP A 306 -7.36 17.73 7.13
CA ASP A 306 -7.81 17.22 8.43
C ASP A 306 -9.17 16.56 8.24
N PHE A 307 -9.21 15.24 8.18
CA PHE A 307 -10.43 14.47 8.06
C PHE A 307 -11.09 14.33 9.44
N LYS A 308 -12.00 15.24 9.77
CA LYS A 308 -12.79 15.16 11.02
C LYS A 308 -13.87 14.08 10.89
N THR A 309 -13.59 12.90 11.41
CA THR A 309 -14.51 11.75 11.42
C THR A 309 -14.92 11.33 12.83
N ASP A 310 -14.53 12.09 13.85
CA ASP A 310 -14.70 11.66 15.25
C ASP A 310 -16.16 11.63 15.72
N ASP A 311 -17.05 12.42 15.12
CA ASP A 311 -18.44 12.58 15.55
C ASP A 311 -19.45 11.63 14.90
N VAL A 312 -19.01 10.77 13.95
CA VAL A 312 -19.92 9.89 13.20
C VAL A 312 -19.97 8.50 13.83
N SER A 313 -21.19 8.01 14.10
CA SER A 313 -21.40 6.65 14.62
C SER A 313 -21.22 5.59 13.53
N TRP A 314 -20.81 4.38 13.92
CA TRP A 314 -20.80 3.22 13.02
C TRP A 314 -22.18 2.84 12.49
N ASP A 315 -23.23 3.13 13.28
CA ASP A 315 -24.62 2.92 12.88
C ASP A 315 -25.06 3.80 11.71
N ASP A 316 -24.48 5.01 11.62
CA ASP A 316 -24.73 5.95 10.53
C ASP A 316 -23.93 5.61 9.26
N ILE A 317 -22.80 4.90 9.42
CA ILE A 317 -21.91 4.55 8.31
C ILE A 317 -22.36 3.26 7.62
N ILE A 318 -22.65 2.21 8.39
CA ILE A 318 -23.01 0.88 7.86
C ILE A 318 -24.52 0.70 7.90
N PRO A 319 -25.22 0.62 6.74
CA PRO A 319 -26.65 0.46 6.67
C PRO A 319 -27.15 -0.79 7.41
N ALA A 320 -28.30 -0.68 8.07
CA ALA A 320 -28.91 -1.78 8.81
C ALA A 320 -29.20 -3.01 7.95
N GLU A 321 -29.52 -2.80 6.66
CA GLU A 321 -29.75 -3.88 5.69
C GLU A 321 -28.49 -4.71 5.43
N ASP A 322 -27.34 -4.06 5.31
CA ASP A 322 -26.06 -4.75 5.08
C ASP A 322 -25.62 -5.51 6.33
N ARG A 323 -25.89 -4.98 7.52
CA ARG A 323 -25.66 -5.67 8.80
C ARG A 323 -26.49 -6.94 8.91
N ALA A 324 -27.80 -6.84 8.64
CA ALA A 324 -28.71 -7.98 8.70
C ALA A 324 -28.32 -9.10 7.70
N LYS A 325 -27.88 -8.75 6.50
CA LYS A 325 -27.38 -9.71 5.51
C LYS A 325 -26.13 -10.45 6.00
N ALA A 326 -25.18 -9.73 6.61
CA ALA A 326 -23.96 -10.34 7.12
C ALA A 326 -24.25 -11.30 8.29
N GLU A 327 -25.13 -10.93 9.22
CA GLU A 327 -25.56 -11.81 10.32
C GLU A 327 -26.25 -13.07 9.80
N GLU A 328 -27.07 -12.94 8.76
CA GLU A 328 -27.74 -14.08 8.13
C GLU A 328 -26.74 -15.01 7.44
N GLU A 329 -25.73 -14.46 6.74
CA GLU A 329 -24.67 -15.24 6.12
C GLU A 329 -23.78 -15.96 7.15
N GLU A 330 -23.40 -15.31 8.23
CA GLU A 330 -22.67 -15.93 9.35
C GLU A 330 -23.48 -17.08 9.98
N ARG A 331 -24.76 -16.87 10.17
CA ARG A 331 -25.66 -17.91 10.70
C ARG A 331 -25.75 -19.10 9.74
N LYS A 332 -25.86 -18.87 8.43
CA LYS A 332 -25.86 -19.95 7.42
C LYS A 332 -24.54 -20.73 7.43
N GLN A 333 -23.41 -20.02 7.45
CA GLN A 333 -22.07 -20.66 7.51
C GLN A 333 -21.86 -21.45 8.81
N ALA A 334 -22.33 -20.93 9.94
CA ALA A 334 -22.27 -21.63 11.22
C ALA A 334 -23.07 -22.93 11.21
N VAL A 335 -24.28 -22.92 10.61
CA VAL A 335 -25.12 -24.10 10.46
C VAL A 335 -24.48 -25.12 9.51
N GLU A 336 -23.94 -24.66 8.41
CA GLU A 336 -23.27 -25.51 7.41
C GLU A 336 -22.01 -26.17 7.98
N SER A 337 -21.19 -25.43 8.71
CA SER A 337 -20.01 -25.94 9.40
C SER A 337 -20.37 -26.96 10.49
N ALA A 338 -21.44 -26.70 11.25
CA ALA A 338 -21.94 -27.64 12.25
C ALA A 338 -22.48 -28.93 11.63
N MET A 339 -23.16 -28.84 10.48
CA MET A 339 -23.62 -30.01 9.72
C MET A 339 -22.46 -30.82 9.15
N ALA A 340 -21.43 -30.16 8.57
CA ALA A 340 -20.23 -30.81 8.07
C ALA A 340 -19.45 -31.51 9.19
N ALA A 341 -19.30 -30.87 10.35
CA ALA A 341 -18.68 -31.49 11.52
C ALA A 341 -19.46 -32.69 12.06
N SER A 342 -20.79 -32.64 12.00
CA SER A 342 -21.65 -33.77 12.44
C SER A 342 -21.56 -34.95 11.47
N SER A 343 -21.50 -34.70 10.16
CA SER A 343 -21.36 -35.74 9.13
C SER A 343 -19.96 -36.42 9.17
N SER A 344 -18.90 -35.65 9.41
CA SER A 344 -17.54 -36.15 9.59
C SER A 344 -17.43 -37.10 10.81
N ARG A 345 -18.10 -36.79 11.93
CA ARG A 345 -18.14 -37.67 13.11
C ARG A 345 -18.92 -38.96 12.87
N ARG A 346 -19.92 -38.99 11.96
CA ARG A 346 -20.65 -40.20 11.60
C ARG A 346 -19.89 -41.14 10.67
N LEU A 347 -18.88 -40.63 9.93
CA LEU A 347 -18.01 -41.42 9.05
C LEU A 347 -16.80 -42.00 9.79
N SER A 348 -16.53 -41.58 11.02
CA SER A 348 -15.42 -42.03 11.85
C SER A 348 -15.81 -43.02 12.95
N LEU A 349 -17.05 -43.50 13.00
CA LEU A 349 -17.63 -44.59 13.78
C LEU A 349 -17.99 -45.76 12.84
#